data_0a7ea9ee59e9c3827310e38b7a2e7ed0
#
_entry.id   0a7ea9ee59e9c3827310e38b7a2e7ed0
#
_cell.length_a   1.000
_cell.length_b   1.000
_cell.length_c   1.000
_cell.angle_alpha   90.00
_cell.angle_beta   90.00
_cell.angle_gamma   90.00
#
_symmetry.space_group_name_H-M   'P 1'
#
loop_
_entity.id
_entity.type
_entity.pdbx_description
1 polymer ?
#
loop_
_entity_poly.entity_id
_entity_poly.type
_entity_poly.pdbx_seq_one_letter_code
_entity_poly.pdbx_strand_id
1 'polypeptide(L)'
;SDVYKRQVDELAEYGADKVIVVDDPELKEYRTEPYTHALASVINEYKPEIMLVGATAIGRDLGPRVSARVQTGLTADCTVLEIGDFPLRAIPGKEQKHNQLLMTRPAFGGNTIATIACPDNRPQMATVRPGVMQKIDPIEGAKAEVIEYNPGFTPDNKYVEIVDIVKSVTD
;
A
#
# COMPACT_ATOMS: atom_id res chain seq x y z
N SER A 1 -6.83 20.90 7.98
CA SER A 1 -5.67 21.60 8.53
C SER A 1 -4.63 21.84 7.43
N ASP A 2 -3.72 22.82 7.62
CA ASP A 2 -2.71 23.18 6.61
C ASP A 2 -1.71 22.04 6.31
N VAL A 3 -1.48 21.15 7.28
CA VAL A 3 -0.64 19.94 7.12
C VAL A 3 -1.24 18.99 6.08
N TYR A 4 -2.52 18.77 6.14
CA TYR A 4 -3.27 17.94 5.23
C TYR A 4 -3.23 18.48 3.79
N LYS A 5 -3.44 19.79 3.60
CA LYS A 5 -3.35 20.41 2.27
C LYS A 5 -1.98 20.25 1.66
N ARG A 6 -0.92 20.45 2.44
CA ARG A 6 0.46 20.29 1.95
C ARG A 6 0.77 18.86 1.53
N GLN A 7 0.26 17.85 2.26
CA GLN A 7 0.42 16.44 1.87
C GLN A 7 -0.29 16.12 0.55
N VAL A 8 -1.51 16.63 0.35
CA VAL A 8 -2.26 16.46 -0.90
C VAL A 8 -1.54 17.10 -2.07
N ASP A 9 -1.04 18.31 -1.92
CA ASP A 9 -0.29 19.02 -2.96
C ASP A 9 0.99 18.28 -3.33
N GLU A 10 1.73 17.77 -2.34
CA GLU A 10 2.93 16.97 -2.57
C GLU A 10 2.60 15.68 -3.34
N LEU A 11 1.54 14.97 -2.98
CA LEU A 11 1.12 13.76 -3.71
C LEU A 11 0.74 14.07 -5.15
N ALA A 12 0.07 15.18 -5.41
CA ALA A 12 -0.26 15.63 -6.76
C ALA A 12 0.98 15.92 -7.61
N GLU A 13 1.99 16.58 -7.03
CA GLU A 13 3.27 16.86 -7.69
C GLU A 13 4.01 15.60 -8.12
N TYR A 14 3.82 14.48 -7.43
CA TYR A 14 4.41 13.18 -7.78
C TYR A 14 3.48 12.25 -8.55
N GLY A 15 2.44 12.79 -9.18
CA GLY A 15 1.65 12.09 -10.17
C GLY A 15 0.31 11.52 -9.71
N ALA A 16 -0.13 11.79 -8.48
CA ALA A 16 -1.45 11.38 -8.05
C ALA A 16 -2.54 12.18 -8.77
N ASP A 17 -3.45 11.51 -9.45
CA ASP A 17 -4.62 12.12 -10.09
C ASP A 17 -5.76 12.36 -9.08
N LYS A 18 -5.87 11.47 -8.10
CA LYS A 18 -6.84 11.52 -7.01
C LYS A 18 -6.16 11.25 -5.68
N VAL A 19 -6.57 11.96 -4.65
CA VAL A 19 -6.14 11.71 -3.27
C VAL A 19 -7.37 11.42 -2.42
N ILE A 20 -7.44 10.23 -1.89
CA ILE A 20 -8.50 9.81 -0.96
C ILE A 20 -8.02 10.08 0.45
N VAL A 21 -8.79 10.85 1.19
CA VAL A 21 -8.46 11.24 2.54
C VAL A 21 -9.42 10.61 3.52
N VAL A 22 -8.86 9.92 4.49
CA VAL A 22 -9.57 9.38 5.64
C VAL A 22 -9.05 10.08 6.88
N ASP A 23 -9.80 11.05 7.36
CA ASP A 23 -9.44 11.86 8.54
C ASP A 23 -10.46 11.59 9.65
N ASP A 24 -10.06 10.82 10.64
CA ASP A 24 -10.87 10.43 11.77
C ASP A 24 -10.02 10.40 13.05
N PRO A 25 -10.53 10.85 14.20
CA PRO A 25 -9.81 10.79 15.47
C PRO A 25 -9.31 9.40 15.85
N GLU A 26 -9.98 8.33 15.42
CA GLU A 26 -9.56 6.94 15.64
C GLU A 26 -8.24 6.59 14.95
N LEU A 27 -7.84 7.38 13.96
CA LEU A 27 -6.60 7.19 13.18
C LEU A 27 -5.47 8.10 13.66
N LYS A 28 -5.63 8.82 14.78
CA LYS A 28 -4.61 9.74 15.30
C LYS A 28 -3.30 9.04 15.59
N GLU A 29 -3.38 7.91 16.29
CA GLU A 29 -2.25 7.05 16.58
C GLU A 29 -2.44 5.72 15.85
N TYR A 30 -1.32 5.12 15.40
CA TYR A 30 -1.40 3.86 14.68
C TYR A 30 -1.91 2.73 15.57
N ARG A 31 -2.97 2.09 15.11
CA ARG A 31 -3.47 0.81 15.60
C ARG A 31 -3.85 -0.03 14.39
N THR A 32 -3.48 -1.31 14.39
CA THR A 32 -3.64 -2.18 13.23
C THR A 32 -5.08 -2.28 12.76
N GLU A 33 -6.02 -2.51 13.66
CA GLU A 33 -7.43 -2.76 13.27
C GLU A 33 -8.13 -1.53 12.69
N PRO A 34 -8.11 -0.33 13.28
CA PRO A 34 -8.73 0.85 12.66
C PRO A 34 -8.14 1.20 11.30
N TYR A 35 -6.82 1.12 11.16
CA TYR A 35 -6.15 1.37 9.88
C TYR A 35 -6.49 0.31 8.83
N THR A 36 -6.54 -0.96 9.22
CA THR A 36 -6.95 -2.05 8.34
C THR A 36 -8.39 -1.86 7.87
N HIS A 37 -9.29 -1.52 8.78
CA HIS A 37 -10.69 -1.25 8.44
C HIS A 37 -10.81 -0.09 7.45
N ALA A 38 -10.10 1.02 7.67
CA ALA A 38 -10.11 2.17 6.78
C ALA A 38 -9.63 1.81 5.38
N LEU A 39 -8.48 1.16 5.26
CA LEU A 39 -7.92 0.77 3.96
C LEU A 39 -8.74 -0.30 3.26
N ALA A 40 -9.23 -1.32 3.96
CA ALA A 40 -10.09 -2.34 3.37
C ALA A 40 -11.40 -1.74 2.84
N SER A 41 -11.97 -0.77 3.55
CA SER A 41 -13.16 -0.04 3.11
C SER A 41 -12.90 0.74 1.83
N VAL A 42 -11.79 1.45 1.73
CA VAL A 42 -11.37 2.17 0.51
C VAL A 42 -11.15 1.20 -0.65
N ILE A 43 -10.49 0.08 -0.42
CA ILE A 43 -10.26 -0.94 -1.45
C ILE A 43 -11.58 -1.51 -1.97
N ASN A 44 -12.51 -1.81 -1.08
CA ASN A 44 -13.82 -2.36 -1.46
C ASN A 44 -14.68 -1.35 -2.23
N GLU A 45 -14.55 -0.07 -1.93
CA GLU A 45 -15.27 1.00 -2.63
C GLU A 45 -14.67 1.29 -4.01
N TYR A 46 -13.37 1.48 -4.10
CA TYR A 46 -12.70 1.93 -5.31
C TYR A 46 -12.12 0.81 -6.17
N LYS A 47 -11.99 -0.39 -5.64
CA LYS A 47 -11.51 -1.61 -6.33
C LYS A 47 -10.25 -1.37 -7.18
N PRO A 48 -9.13 -0.95 -6.56
CA PRO A 48 -7.90 -0.73 -7.29
C PRO A 48 -7.34 -2.04 -7.85
N GLU A 49 -6.70 -1.97 -8.99
CA GLU A 49 -5.97 -3.10 -9.58
C GLU A 49 -4.69 -3.42 -8.81
N ILE A 50 -4.01 -2.38 -8.34
CA ILE A 50 -2.72 -2.46 -7.63
C ILE A 50 -2.81 -1.59 -6.38
N MET A 51 -2.24 -2.09 -5.29
CA MET A 51 -2.05 -1.33 -4.06
C MET A 51 -0.62 -1.49 -3.54
N LEU A 52 0.08 -0.39 -3.43
CA LEU A 52 1.44 -0.34 -2.92
C LEU A 52 1.46 0.30 -1.53
N VAL A 53 2.26 -0.28 -0.65
CA VAL A 53 2.47 0.21 0.73
C VAL A 53 3.97 0.33 0.96
N GLY A 54 4.43 1.44 1.53
CA GLY A 54 5.83 1.58 1.92
C GLY A 54 6.20 0.55 3.01
N ALA A 55 7.33 -0.14 2.86
CA ALA A 55 7.80 -1.14 3.81
C ALA A 55 8.47 -0.49 5.05
N THR A 56 7.81 0.50 5.61
CA THR A 56 8.12 1.07 6.92
C THR A 56 7.68 0.12 8.04
N ALA A 57 8.00 0.40 9.29
CA ALA A 57 7.54 -0.41 10.43
C ALA A 57 6.00 -0.58 10.43
N ILE A 58 5.27 0.52 10.23
CA ILE A 58 3.80 0.50 10.13
C ILE A 58 3.34 -0.26 8.88
N GLY A 59 3.94 0.00 7.73
CA GLY A 59 3.54 -0.63 6.47
C GLY A 59 3.76 -2.15 6.45
N ARG A 60 4.81 -2.63 7.13
CA ARG A 60 5.08 -4.07 7.28
C ARG A 60 4.08 -4.80 8.17
N ASP A 61 3.48 -4.09 9.12
CA ASP A 61 2.40 -4.61 9.95
C ASP A 61 1.03 -4.50 9.24
N LEU A 62 0.75 -3.33 8.67
CA LEU A 62 -0.54 -3.01 8.07
C LEU A 62 -0.81 -3.73 6.74
N GLY A 63 0.19 -3.77 5.85
CA GLY A 63 0.03 -4.34 4.50
C GLY A 63 -0.48 -5.78 4.52
N PRO A 64 0.18 -6.72 5.21
CA PRO A 64 -0.28 -8.12 5.31
C PRO A 64 -1.68 -8.25 5.92
N ARG A 65 -2.01 -7.43 6.90
CA ARG A 65 -3.31 -7.45 7.54
C ARG A 65 -4.42 -7.02 6.58
N VAL A 66 -4.17 -5.97 5.81
CA VAL A 66 -5.12 -5.50 4.77
C VAL A 66 -5.28 -6.57 3.68
N SER A 67 -4.20 -7.16 3.19
CA SER A 67 -4.27 -8.19 2.15
C SER A 67 -5.08 -9.40 2.59
N ALA A 68 -4.91 -9.84 3.83
CA ALA A 68 -5.71 -10.91 4.42
C ALA A 68 -7.19 -10.53 4.50
N ARG A 69 -7.52 -9.31 4.92
CA ARG A 69 -8.88 -8.82 5.03
C ARG A 69 -9.61 -8.77 3.69
N VAL A 70 -8.94 -8.36 2.63
CA VAL A 70 -9.51 -8.29 1.28
C VAL A 70 -9.27 -9.55 0.45
N GLN A 71 -8.72 -10.59 1.07
CA GLN A 71 -8.50 -11.92 0.48
C GLN A 71 -7.65 -11.90 -0.80
N THR A 72 -6.53 -11.22 -0.73
CA THR A 72 -5.55 -11.17 -1.82
C THR A 72 -4.14 -11.50 -1.32
N GLY A 73 -3.22 -11.73 -2.27
CA GLY A 73 -1.81 -11.91 -1.97
C GLY A 73 -1.07 -10.60 -1.76
N LEU A 74 0.01 -10.65 -0.98
CA LEU A 74 0.94 -9.52 -0.82
C LEU A 74 2.37 -10.02 -0.94
N THR A 75 3.17 -9.37 -1.77
CA THR A 75 4.61 -9.59 -1.84
C THR A 75 5.33 -8.54 -1.00
N ALA A 76 6.06 -9.00 0.00
CA ALA A 76 6.69 -8.12 0.97
C ALA A 76 8.10 -7.68 0.54
N ASP A 77 8.43 -6.41 0.86
CA ASP A 77 9.78 -5.86 0.75
C ASP A 77 10.36 -5.90 -0.67
N CYS A 78 9.53 -5.50 -1.65
CA CYS A 78 9.89 -5.50 -3.05
C CYS A 78 10.94 -4.43 -3.35
N THR A 79 11.84 -4.76 -4.27
CA THR A 79 12.90 -3.88 -4.76
C THR A 79 12.72 -3.47 -6.21
N VAL A 80 11.94 -4.24 -6.99
CA VAL A 80 11.59 -3.92 -8.38
C VAL A 80 10.11 -4.24 -8.61
N LEU A 81 9.42 -3.35 -9.31
CA LEU A 81 8.04 -3.50 -9.77
C LEU A 81 7.98 -3.25 -11.27
N GLU A 82 7.36 -4.16 -12.00
CA GLU A 82 7.20 -4.08 -13.45
C GLU A 82 5.81 -4.55 -13.85
N ILE A 83 5.34 -4.13 -15.01
CA ILE A 83 4.13 -4.66 -15.61
C ILE A 83 4.55 -5.59 -16.77
N GLY A 84 4.03 -6.79 -16.76
CA GLY A 84 4.38 -7.78 -17.76
C GLY A 84 3.46 -9.00 -17.77
N ASP A 85 3.88 -10.01 -18.48
CA ASP A 85 3.11 -11.25 -18.67
C ASP A 85 3.49 -12.29 -17.61
N PHE A 86 2.51 -13.04 -17.14
CA PHE A 86 2.71 -14.15 -16.22
C PHE A 86 1.99 -15.42 -16.68
N PRO A 87 2.66 -16.59 -16.74
CA PRO A 87 4.08 -16.77 -16.46
C PRO A 87 4.99 -16.00 -17.42
N LEU A 88 6.22 -15.68 -17.00
CA LEU A 88 7.18 -14.87 -17.76
C LEU A 88 7.52 -15.45 -19.15
N ARG A 89 7.36 -16.77 -19.29
CA ARG A 89 7.51 -17.47 -20.57
C ARG A 89 6.26 -18.31 -20.80
N ALA A 90 5.85 -18.43 -22.05
CA ALA A 90 4.74 -19.29 -22.42
C ALA A 90 5.04 -20.75 -22.02
N ILE A 91 4.11 -21.35 -21.29
CA ILE A 91 4.17 -22.75 -20.87
C ILE A 91 3.06 -23.50 -21.60
N PRO A 92 3.38 -24.56 -22.36
CA PRO A 92 2.36 -25.35 -23.05
C PRO A 92 1.24 -25.81 -22.10
N GLY A 93 0.00 -25.56 -22.48
CA GLY A 93 -1.19 -25.90 -21.68
C GLY A 93 -1.51 -24.97 -20.52
N LYS A 94 -0.76 -23.86 -20.33
CA LYS A 94 -1.09 -22.79 -19.38
C LYS A 94 -1.38 -21.51 -20.10
N GLU A 95 -2.47 -20.85 -19.68
CA GLU A 95 -2.80 -19.51 -20.14
C GLU A 95 -1.79 -18.49 -19.58
N GLN A 96 -1.30 -17.64 -20.47
CA GLN A 96 -0.45 -16.50 -20.07
C GLN A 96 -1.34 -15.28 -19.84
N LYS A 97 -1.31 -14.72 -18.63
CA LYS A 97 -2.03 -13.52 -18.28
C LYS A 97 -1.17 -12.29 -18.54
N HIS A 98 -1.74 -11.32 -19.25
CA HIS A 98 -1.05 -10.09 -19.65
C HIS A 98 -1.23 -8.98 -18.62
N ASN A 99 -0.33 -8.00 -18.64
CA ASN A 99 -0.41 -6.79 -17.80
C ASN A 99 -0.52 -7.06 -16.31
N GLN A 100 0.21 -8.04 -15.82
CA GLN A 100 0.28 -8.36 -14.40
C GLN A 100 1.37 -7.53 -13.71
N LEU A 101 1.17 -7.22 -12.42
CA LEU A 101 2.23 -6.66 -11.58
C LEU A 101 3.24 -7.76 -11.26
N LEU A 102 4.47 -7.58 -11.73
CA LEU A 102 5.60 -8.45 -11.45
C LEU A 102 6.40 -7.83 -10.30
N MET A 103 6.41 -8.52 -9.16
CA MET A 103 6.97 -8.05 -7.91
C MET A 103 8.25 -8.81 -7.60
N THR A 104 9.38 -8.12 -7.66
CA THR A 104 10.68 -8.74 -7.42
C THR A 104 11.18 -8.39 -6.03
N ARG A 105 11.63 -9.40 -5.30
CA ARG A 105 12.21 -9.26 -3.97
C ARG A 105 13.42 -10.17 -3.78
N PRO A 106 14.39 -9.78 -2.95
CA PRO A 106 15.43 -10.68 -2.48
C PRO A 106 14.83 -11.78 -1.59
N ALA A 107 15.34 -12.99 -1.75
CA ALA A 107 14.98 -14.13 -0.94
C ALA A 107 16.26 -14.84 -0.42
N PHE A 108 16.13 -15.60 0.67
CA PHE A 108 17.20 -16.45 1.21
C PHE A 108 18.58 -15.76 1.33
N GLY A 109 18.70 -14.79 2.23
CA GLY A 109 19.97 -14.15 2.52
C GLY A 109 20.52 -13.22 1.45
N GLY A 110 19.68 -12.80 0.50
CA GLY A 110 20.04 -11.81 -0.54
C GLY A 110 20.72 -12.41 -1.78
N ASN A 111 20.99 -13.68 -1.83
CA ASN A 111 21.64 -14.33 -2.97
C ASN A 111 20.67 -14.84 -4.04
N THR A 112 19.38 -14.87 -3.73
CA THR A 112 18.32 -15.31 -4.64
C THR A 112 17.32 -14.19 -4.83
N ILE A 113 16.87 -14.00 -6.06
CA ILE A 113 15.84 -13.02 -6.43
C ILE A 113 14.61 -13.79 -6.87
N ALA A 114 13.45 -13.45 -6.31
CA ALA A 114 12.17 -14.02 -6.70
C ALA A 114 11.29 -12.96 -7.36
N THR A 115 10.75 -13.29 -8.52
CA THR A 115 9.69 -12.50 -9.18
C THR A 115 8.36 -13.18 -8.98
N ILE A 116 7.42 -12.49 -8.38
CA ILE A 116 6.14 -13.00 -7.91
C ILE A 116 5.02 -12.21 -8.58
N ALA A 117 3.93 -12.89 -8.92
CA ALA A 117 2.71 -12.28 -9.44
C ALA A 117 1.50 -12.74 -8.63
N CYS A 118 0.42 -11.97 -8.69
CA CYS A 118 -0.88 -12.29 -8.10
C CYS A 118 -1.97 -12.23 -9.17
N PRO A 119 -2.05 -13.26 -10.06
CA PRO A 119 -2.89 -13.18 -11.26
C PRO A 119 -4.39 -13.34 -11.00
N ASP A 120 -4.78 -13.94 -9.87
CA ASP A 120 -6.16 -14.39 -9.64
C ASP A 120 -6.95 -13.53 -8.64
N ASN A 121 -6.29 -12.70 -7.85
CA ASN A 121 -6.93 -11.86 -6.84
C ASN A 121 -6.58 -10.37 -7.04
N ARG A 122 -7.45 -9.51 -6.53
CA ARG A 122 -7.28 -8.05 -6.58
C ARG A 122 -7.54 -7.43 -5.20
N PRO A 123 -6.87 -6.32 -4.87
CA PRO A 123 -5.76 -5.73 -5.62
C PRO A 123 -4.51 -6.61 -5.60
N GLN A 124 -3.62 -6.42 -6.57
CA GLN A 124 -2.26 -6.95 -6.52
C GLN A 124 -1.48 -6.09 -5.53
N MET A 125 -1.01 -6.68 -4.43
CA MET A 125 -0.41 -5.91 -3.33
C MET A 125 1.07 -6.19 -3.16
N ALA A 126 1.81 -5.13 -2.86
CA ALA A 126 3.21 -5.20 -2.48
C ALA A 126 3.52 -4.20 -1.38
N THR A 127 4.44 -4.56 -0.49
CA THR A 127 5.18 -3.56 0.27
C THR A 127 6.49 -3.27 -0.44
N VAL A 128 6.86 -2.00 -0.53
CA VAL A 128 8.01 -1.52 -1.29
C VAL A 128 9.08 -1.03 -0.34
N ARG A 129 10.30 -1.55 -0.50
CA ARG A 129 11.45 -1.13 0.31
C ARG A 129 11.74 0.35 0.07
N PRO A 130 11.84 1.17 1.13
CA PRO A 130 12.23 2.57 0.97
C PRO A 130 13.62 2.74 0.35
N GLY A 131 13.79 3.75 -0.50
CA GLY A 131 15.08 4.16 -1.04
C GLY A 131 15.65 3.28 -2.15
N VAL A 132 14.91 2.31 -2.68
CA VAL A 132 15.40 1.41 -3.75
C VAL A 132 14.90 1.78 -5.15
N MET A 133 13.88 2.61 -5.24
CA MET A 133 13.33 3.11 -6.51
C MET A 133 13.65 4.58 -6.69
N GLN A 134 13.88 4.97 -7.92
CA GLN A 134 14.17 6.36 -8.23
C GLN A 134 12.90 7.21 -8.09
N LYS A 135 13.00 8.29 -7.32
CA LYS A 135 11.94 9.29 -7.21
C LYS A 135 11.90 10.10 -8.51
N ILE A 136 10.71 10.33 -9.03
CA ILE A 136 10.52 11.22 -10.19
C ILE A 136 10.73 12.67 -9.78
N ASP A 137 10.99 13.53 -10.76
CA ASP A 137 10.97 14.97 -10.52
C ASP A 137 9.53 15.46 -10.28
N PRO A 138 9.34 16.45 -9.40
CA PRO A 138 8.01 16.98 -9.15
C PRO A 138 7.44 17.66 -10.40
N ILE A 139 6.15 17.43 -10.63
CA ILE A 139 5.41 18.05 -11.72
C ILE A 139 4.87 19.39 -11.24
N GLU A 140 5.45 20.47 -11.70
CA GLU A 140 5.05 21.82 -11.29
C GLU A 140 3.60 22.11 -11.69
N GLY A 141 2.82 22.64 -10.75
CA GLY A 141 1.43 23.01 -10.97
C GLY A 141 0.44 21.86 -11.06
N ALA A 142 0.89 20.63 -10.82
CA ALA A 142 0.00 19.46 -10.78
C ALA A 142 -1.04 19.58 -9.67
N LYS A 143 -2.26 19.17 -9.97
CA LYS A 143 -3.38 19.14 -9.03
C LYS A 143 -4.04 17.77 -9.04
N ALA A 144 -4.52 17.33 -7.88
CA ALA A 144 -5.28 16.11 -7.73
C ALA A 144 -6.71 16.39 -7.26
N GLU A 145 -7.64 15.54 -7.68
CA GLU A 145 -8.98 15.51 -7.10
C GLU A 145 -8.88 15.00 -5.66
N VAL A 146 -9.45 15.71 -4.72
CA VAL A 146 -9.48 15.32 -3.31
C VAL A 146 -10.84 14.71 -2.97
N ILE A 147 -10.82 13.49 -2.47
CA ILE A 147 -12.01 12.77 -2.07
C ILE A 147 -11.92 12.52 -0.56
N GLU A 148 -12.83 13.08 0.20
CA GLU A 148 -12.98 12.75 1.62
C GLU A 148 -13.83 11.49 1.75
N TYR A 149 -13.28 10.49 2.44
CA TYR A 149 -13.93 9.21 2.67
C TYR A 149 -13.98 8.89 4.15
N ASN A 150 -15.16 8.57 4.65
CA ASN A 150 -15.35 8.13 6.02
C ASN A 150 -15.84 6.68 6.04
N PRO A 151 -15.01 5.72 6.48
CA PRO A 151 -15.40 4.32 6.55
C PRO A 151 -16.39 4.00 7.66
N GLY A 152 -16.54 4.92 8.65
CA GLY A 152 -17.22 4.64 9.91
C GLY A 152 -16.47 3.62 10.76
N PHE A 153 -16.43 3.83 12.08
CA PHE A 153 -15.79 2.91 13.02
C PHE A 153 -16.83 2.38 14.00
N THR A 154 -16.78 1.08 14.22
CA THR A 154 -17.61 0.37 15.19
C THR A 154 -16.76 -0.11 16.37
N PRO A 155 -17.35 -0.54 17.50
CA PRO A 155 -16.57 -1.15 18.60
C PRO A 155 -15.67 -2.30 18.13
N ASP A 156 -16.09 -3.05 17.12
CA ASP A 156 -15.31 -4.17 16.56
C ASP A 156 -14.01 -3.73 15.85
N ASN A 157 -13.85 -2.46 15.58
CA ASN A 157 -12.63 -1.89 15.02
C ASN A 157 -11.69 -1.27 16.08
N LYS A 158 -12.02 -1.41 17.37
CA LYS A 158 -11.38 -0.69 18.46
C LYS A 158 -10.97 -1.60 19.62
N TYR A 159 -10.47 -2.80 19.31
CA TYR A 159 -10.08 -3.78 20.35
C TYR A 159 -8.85 -3.39 21.18
N VAL A 160 -8.03 -2.49 20.65
CA VAL A 160 -6.79 -2.06 21.29
C VAL A 160 -6.86 -0.57 21.58
N GLU A 161 -6.57 -0.20 22.80
CA GLU A 161 -6.45 1.17 23.24
C GLU A 161 -4.99 1.49 23.59
N ILE A 162 -4.51 2.65 23.16
CA ILE A 162 -3.19 3.14 23.53
C ILE A 162 -3.33 3.86 24.87
N VAL A 163 -2.77 3.24 25.90
CA VAL A 163 -2.82 3.78 27.27
C VAL A 163 -1.77 4.86 27.47
N ASP A 164 -0.58 4.68 26.91
CA ASP A 164 0.53 5.63 27.04
C ASP A 164 1.53 5.48 25.89
N ILE A 165 2.21 6.56 25.55
CA ILE A 165 3.27 6.60 24.53
C ILE A 165 4.53 7.16 25.17
N VAL A 166 5.50 6.29 25.40
CA VAL A 166 6.82 6.68 25.89
C VAL A 166 7.77 6.87 24.72
N LYS A 167 8.20 8.11 24.53
CA LYS A 167 9.20 8.42 23.51
C LYS A 167 10.59 8.23 24.09
N SER A 168 11.44 7.45 23.42
CA SER A 168 12.86 7.42 23.77
C SER A 168 13.49 8.78 23.47
N VAL A 169 14.17 9.34 24.45
CA VAL A 169 15.04 10.48 24.24
C VAL A 169 16.35 9.91 23.69
N THR A 170 16.56 10.05 22.39
CA THR A 170 17.87 9.81 21.77
C THR A 170 18.65 11.09 21.89
N ASP A 171 19.73 11.07 22.68
CA ASP A 171 20.75 12.12 22.72
C ASP A 171 21.47 12.25 21.37
#